data_2cfb53d79b1db02ae291381587155744
#
_entry.id   2cfb53d79b1db02ae291381587155744
#
_cell.length_a   1.000
_cell.length_b   1.000
_cell.length_c   1.000
_cell.angle_alpha   90.00
_cell.angle_beta   90.00
_cell.angle_gamma   90.00
#
_symmetry.space_group_name_H-M   'P 1'
#
loop_
_entity.id
_entity.type
_entity.pdbx_description
1 polymer ?
#
loop_
_entity_poly.entity_id
_entity_poly.type
_entity_poly.pdbx_seq_one_letter_code
_entity_poly.pdbx_strand_id
1 'polypeptide(L)'
;MDKFKEIIRQYPFLGFIIAFIILMLIPSVFFTDLYQSHLASLICINIIVAAGLNIVKGFCGQVTVGHVGIYAVGSYTAGCMFLYLGSGLWLTLPAAILIAGLFGVAFAIPSFRLEGPYLALATLGGGEAIRLFIENGDFFMSTYGISNIPQPIIFGVPFDTPDKYYYIAMPIMLIAIYFSFSVLRSSVGRAFMAVREDPISAAASGINVKKHKMLAFVLSAMFAGGAGAVYAHLPPGYIHPNNYTVIEMVTFLAMVVFGGLGHIWGCLLYTSPSPRDS
;
A
#
# COMPACT_ATOMS: atom_id res chain seq x y z
N MET A 1 -30.55 -5.29 -14.27
CA MET A 1 -29.17 -4.88 -13.98
C MET A 1 -29.06 -3.42 -13.51
N ASP A 2 -29.92 -2.52 -14.00
CA ASP A 2 -29.84 -1.09 -13.68
C ASP A 2 -30.30 -0.73 -12.27
N LYS A 3 -31.31 -1.38 -11.73
CA LYS A 3 -31.75 -1.21 -10.33
C LYS A 3 -30.66 -1.59 -9.32
N PHE A 4 -29.81 -2.58 -9.62
CA PHE A 4 -28.72 -3.01 -8.77
C PHE A 4 -27.58 -1.98 -8.75
N LYS A 5 -27.29 -1.35 -9.89
CA LYS A 5 -26.33 -0.23 -10.00
C LYS A 5 -26.82 1.02 -9.26
N GLU A 6 -28.10 1.28 -9.26
CA GLU A 6 -28.72 2.41 -8.57
C GLU A 6 -28.65 2.25 -7.04
N ILE A 7 -28.92 1.04 -6.52
CA ILE A 7 -28.83 0.70 -5.10
C ILE A 7 -27.38 0.82 -4.59
N ILE A 8 -26.39 0.32 -5.34
CA ILE A 8 -24.95 0.43 -4.98
C ILE A 8 -24.49 1.88 -5.01
N ARG A 9 -25.03 2.71 -5.91
CA ARG A 9 -24.72 4.14 -6.00
C ARG A 9 -25.31 4.94 -4.83
N GLN A 10 -26.48 4.53 -4.35
CA GLN A 10 -27.19 5.17 -3.24
C GLN A 10 -26.64 4.77 -1.87
N TYR A 11 -26.15 3.52 -1.74
CA TYR A 11 -25.59 2.98 -0.50
C TYR A 11 -24.20 2.35 -0.75
N PRO A 12 -23.13 3.17 -0.77
CA PRO A 12 -21.78 2.65 -1.03
C PRO A 12 -21.34 1.61 0.02
N PHE A 13 -21.86 1.71 1.25
CA PHE A 13 -21.61 0.74 2.32
C PHE A 13 -22.17 -0.66 2.00
N LEU A 14 -23.33 -0.74 1.34
CA LEU A 14 -23.93 -2.01 0.91
C LEU A 14 -23.06 -2.71 -0.15
N GLY A 15 -22.50 -1.94 -1.09
CA GLY A 15 -21.57 -2.45 -2.09
C GLY A 15 -20.30 -3.04 -1.46
N PHE A 16 -19.78 -2.40 -0.40
CA PHE A 16 -18.64 -2.94 0.36
C PHE A 16 -18.96 -4.23 1.10
N ILE A 17 -20.16 -4.33 1.72
CA ILE A 17 -20.60 -5.57 2.38
C ILE A 17 -20.74 -6.71 1.37
N ILE A 18 -21.31 -6.45 0.22
CA ILE A 18 -21.46 -7.46 -0.84
C ILE A 18 -20.07 -7.90 -1.34
N ALA A 19 -19.17 -6.97 -1.60
CA ALA A 19 -17.80 -7.27 -1.99
C ALA A 19 -17.07 -8.09 -0.90
N PHE A 20 -17.26 -7.75 0.38
CA PHE A 20 -16.71 -8.50 1.50
C PHE A 20 -17.20 -9.94 1.53
N ILE A 21 -18.51 -10.16 1.38
CA ILE A 21 -19.10 -11.51 1.38
C ILE A 21 -18.59 -12.32 0.18
N ILE A 22 -18.56 -11.72 -1.01
CA ILE A 22 -18.09 -12.40 -2.22
C ILE A 22 -16.61 -12.79 -2.07
N LEU A 23 -15.75 -11.87 -1.65
CA LEU A 23 -14.33 -12.13 -1.45
C LEU A 23 -14.07 -13.16 -0.34
N MET A 24 -14.93 -13.23 0.68
CA MET A 24 -14.84 -14.22 1.74
C MET A 24 -15.20 -15.65 1.28
N LEU A 25 -16.05 -15.75 0.25
CA LEU A 25 -16.46 -17.05 -0.33
C LEU A 25 -15.46 -17.56 -1.38
N ILE A 26 -14.64 -16.71 -1.97
CA ILE A 26 -13.68 -17.10 -3.02
C ILE A 26 -12.72 -18.21 -2.56
N PRO A 27 -12.06 -18.13 -1.39
CA PRO A 27 -11.12 -19.17 -0.97
C PRO A 27 -11.76 -20.53 -0.79
N SER A 28 -12.97 -20.57 -0.21
CA SER A 28 -13.66 -21.83 0.07
C SER A 28 -14.14 -22.59 -1.19
N VAL A 29 -14.27 -21.88 -2.32
CA VAL A 29 -14.79 -22.44 -3.58
C VAL A 29 -13.68 -22.67 -4.61
N PHE A 30 -12.67 -21.78 -4.66
CA PHE A 30 -11.69 -21.74 -5.74
C PHE A 30 -10.27 -22.15 -5.33
N PHE A 31 -9.90 -22.05 -4.05
CA PHE A 31 -8.53 -22.38 -3.65
C PHE A 31 -8.43 -23.84 -3.25
N THR A 32 -7.83 -24.63 -4.12
CA THR A 32 -7.50 -26.04 -3.86
C THR A 32 -6.07 -26.20 -3.35
N ASP A 33 -5.19 -25.21 -3.59
CA ASP A 33 -3.76 -25.27 -3.28
C ASP A 33 -3.32 -24.11 -2.38
N LEU A 34 -2.42 -24.41 -1.44
CA LEU A 34 -1.76 -23.43 -0.55
C LEU A 34 -1.07 -22.29 -1.34
N TYR A 35 -0.58 -22.57 -2.53
CA TYR A 35 0.04 -21.59 -3.41
C TYR A 35 -0.95 -20.52 -3.89
N GLN A 36 -2.17 -20.92 -4.25
CA GLN A 36 -3.22 -19.99 -4.69
C GLN A 36 -3.62 -19.03 -3.57
N SER A 37 -3.71 -19.52 -2.35
CA SER A 37 -4.04 -18.71 -1.16
C SER A 37 -2.94 -17.72 -0.81
N HIS A 38 -1.67 -18.14 -0.95
CA HIS A 38 -0.52 -17.24 -0.79
C HIS A 38 -0.54 -16.12 -1.83
N LEU A 39 -0.79 -16.48 -3.09
CA LEU A 39 -0.90 -15.53 -4.19
C LEU A 39 -2.03 -14.52 -3.99
N ALA A 40 -3.20 -14.99 -3.54
CA ALA A 40 -4.33 -14.12 -3.22
C ALA A 40 -4.02 -13.14 -2.08
N SER A 41 -3.27 -13.58 -1.07
CA SER A 41 -2.80 -12.70 0.01
C SER A 41 -1.84 -11.63 -0.49
N LEU A 42 -0.91 -11.98 -1.39
CA LEU A 42 -0.02 -11.02 -2.07
C LEU A 42 -0.80 -10.02 -2.92
N ILE A 43 -1.83 -10.47 -3.65
CA ILE A 43 -2.72 -9.59 -4.41
C ILE A 43 -3.38 -8.56 -3.48
N CYS A 44 -3.90 -8.98 -2.33
CA CYS A 44 -4.49 -8.07 -1.35
C CYS A 44 -3.49 -7.00 -0.88
N ILE A 45 -2.25 -7.39 -0.60
CA ILE A 45 -1.18 -6.48 -0.18
C ILE A 45 -0.84 -5.49 -1.31
N ASN A 46 -0.68 -5.98 -2.53
CA ASN A 46 -0.38 -5.15 -3.70
C ASN A 46 -1.49 -4.14 -3.99
N ILE A 47 -2.75 -4.51 -3.78
CA ILE A 47 -3.89 -3.60 -3.90
C ILE A 47 -3.78 -2.45 -2.90
N ILE A 48 -3.35 -2.70 -1.66
CA ILE A 48 -3.16 -1.64 -0.67
C ILE A 48 -2.08 -0.66 -1.14
N VAL A 49 -0.94 -1.15 -1.63
CA VAL A 49 0.14 -0.31 -2.18
C VAL A 49 -0.35 0.50 -3.37
N ALA A 50 -1.02 -0.17 -4.32
CA ALA A 50 -1.53 0.47 -5.53
C ALA A 50 -2.57 1.56 -5.22
N ALA A 51 -3.45 1.33 -4.23
CA ALA A 51 -4.41 2.34 -3.76
C ALA A 51 -3.70 3.58 -3.19
N GLY A 52 -2.63 3.38 -2.41
CA GLY A 52 -1.79 4.46 -1.90
C GLY A 52 -1.08 5.23 -3.02
N LEU A 53 -0.43 4.53 -3.95
CA LEU A 53 0.23 5.12 -5.12
C LEU A 53 -0.74 5.90 -6.00
N ASN A 54 -1.97 5.40 -6.15
CA ASN A 54 -2.98 6.10 -6.95
C ASN A 54 -3.41 7.43 -6.32
N ILE A 55 -3.36 7.57 -4.98
CA ILE A 55 -3.62 8.88 -4.33
C ILE A 55 -2.58 9.91 -4.76
N VAL A 56 -1.28 9.59 -4.68
CA VAL A 56 -0.22 10.55 -4.98
C VAL A 56 -0.03 10.76 -6.49
N LYS A 57 -0.02 9.69 -7.27
CA LYS A 57 0.21 9.77 -8.72
C LYS A 57 -1.07 10.01 -9.50
N GLY A 58 -2.13 9.26 -9.19
CA GLY A 58 -3.39 9.31 -9.92
C GLY A 58 -4.20 10.58 -9.65
N PHE A 59 -4.32 10.99 -8.40
CA PHE A 59 -5.18 12.12 -8.01
C PHE A 59 -4.42 13.42 -7.76
N CYS A 60 -3.19 13.38 -7.23
CA CYS A 60 -2.39 14.59 -6.99
C CYS A 60 -1.38 14.88 -8.12
N GLY A 61 -1.20 13.96 -9.08
CA GLY A 61 -0.35 14.16 -10.26
C GLY A 61 1.17 14.14 -9.98
N GLN A 62 1.59 13.71 -8.78
CA GLN A 62 3.00 13.67 -8.42
C GLN A 62 3.63 12.36 -8.84
N VAL A 63 4.66 12.41 -9.69
CA VAL A 63 5.38 11.22 -10.15
C VAL A 63 6.38 10.79 -9.07
N THR A 64 6.16 9.63 -8.47
CA THR A 64 7.04 9.07 -7.45
C THR A 64 7.39 7.61 -7.79
N VAL A 65 8.65 7.25 -7.57
CA VAL A 65 9.21 5.92 -7.83
C VAL A 65 9.91 5.35 -6.58
N GLY A 66 9.81 6.02 -5.43
CA GLY A 66 10.46 5.62 -4.18
C GLY A 66 9.57 4.86 -3.20
N HIS A 67 8.34 4.51 -3.57
CA HIS A 67 7.36 3.92 -2.64
C HIS A 67 7.75 2.54 -2.13
N VAL A 68 8.57 1.79 -2.88
CA VAL A 68 9.09 0.51 -2.40
C VAL A 68 10.01 0.66 -1.19
N GLY A 69 10.76 1.77 -1.11
CA GLY A 69 11.55 2.09 0.09
C GLY A 69 10.66 2.34 1.31
N ILE A 70 9.52 3.04 1.14
CA ILE A 70 8.55 3.26 2.22
C ILE A 70 7.85 1.94 2.61
N TYR A 71 7.55 1.10 1.64
CA TYR A 71 7.04 -0.25 1.86
C TYR A 71 8.03 -1.10 2.68
N ALA A 72 9.34 -1.01 2.37
CA ALA A 72 10.40 -1.62 3.18
C ALA A 72 10.42 -1.08 4.61
N VAL A 73 10.31 0.25 4.81
CA VAL A 73 10.21 0.86 6.16
C VAL A 73 9.07 0.23 6.95
N GLY A 74 7.89 0.06 6.35
CA GLY A 74 6.76 -0.59 7.01
C GLY A 74 7.03 -2.04 7.42
N SER A 75 7.60 -2.83 6.51
CA SER A 75 7.93 -4.24 6.75
C SER A 75 9.01 -4.38 7.84
N TYR A 76 10.07 -3.59 7.77
CA TYR A 76 11.14 -3.63 8.77
C TYR A 76 10.74 -3.03 10.11
N THR A 77 9.81 -2.07 10.14
CA THR A 77 9.19 -1.64 11.39
C THR A 77 8.48 -2.80 12.08
N ALA A 78 7.70 -3.58 11.33
CA ALA A 78 7.03 -4.75 11.88
C ALA A 78 8.02 -5.83 12.32
N GLY A 79 9.04 -6.13 11.51
CA GLY A 79 10.09 -7.09 11.82
C GLY A 79 10.92 -6.72 13.05
N CYS A 80 11.35 -5.47 13.17
CA CYS A 80 12.11 -4.98 14.32
C CYS A 80 11.25 -4.96 15.60
N MET A 81 9.98 -4.55 15.50
CA MET A 81 9.08 -4.59 16.66
C MET A 81 8.84 -6.02 17.13
N PHE A 82 8.78 -6.99 16.22
CA PHE A 82 8.78 -8.39 16.62
C PHE A 82 10.08 -8.79 17.29
N LEU A 83 11.23 -8.50 16.68
CA LEU A 83 12.55 -8.94 17.14
C LEU A 83 12.88 -8.42 18.54
N TYR A 84 12.58 -7.15 18.83
CA TYR A 84 12.96 -6.48 20.08
C TYR A 84 11.84 -6.42 21.12
N LEU A 85 10.57 -6.44 20.70
CA LEU A 85 9.41 -6.26 21.58
C LEU A 85 8.47 -7.48 21.61
N GLY A 86 8.71 -8.49 20.75
CA GLY A 86 7.84 -9.65 20.62
C GLY A 86 6.42 -9.33 20.13
N SER A 87 6.25 -8.21 19.43
CA SER A 87 4.94 -7.66 19.07
C SER A 87 4.32 -8.39 17.87
N GLY A 88 3.01 -8.66 17.94
CA GLY A 88 2.24 -9.21 16.82
C GLY A 88 1.69 -8.12 15.88
N LEU A 89 1.01 -8.57 14.79
CA LEU A 89 0.46 -7.70 13.73
C LEU A 89 -0.35 -6.52 14.25
N TRP A 90 -1.16 -6.71 15.28
CA TRP A 90 -2.09 -5.68 15.78
C TRP A 90 -1.39 -4.44 16.34
N LEU A 91 -0.17 -4.58 16.86
CA LEU A 91 0.64 -3.45 17.36
C LEU A 91 1.59 -2.95 16.28
N THR A 92 2.14 -3.84 15.45
CA THR A 92 3.10 -3.48 14.40
C THR A 92 2.44 -2.73 13.25
N LEU A 93 1.19 -3.04 12.90
CA LEU A 93 0.45 -2.37 11.82
C LEU A 93 0.28 -0.85 12.05
N PRO A 94 -0.30 -0.38 13.18
CA PRO A 94 -0.41 1.06 13.41
C PRO A 94 0.94 1.76 13.54
N ALA A 95 1.94 1.10 14.14
CA ALA A 95 3.28 1.65 14.24
C ALA A 95 3.93 1.82 12.85
N ALA A 96 3.83 0.83 11.99
CA ALA A 96 4.33 0.89 10.62
C ALA A 96 3.65 2.00 9.80
N ILE A 97 2.33 2.16 9.94
CA ILE A 97 1.56 3.24 9.30
C ILE A 97 2.08 4.62 9.74
N LEU A 98 2.31 4.82 11.04
CA LEU A 98 2.78 6.10 11.58
C LEU A 98 4.22 6.39 11.15
N ILE A 99 5.12 5.43 11.28
CA ILE A 99 6.54 5.59 10.91
C ILE A 99 6.66 5.83 9.39
N ALA A 100 5.97 5.04 8.57
CA ALA A 100 5.94 5.27 7.12
C ALA A 100 5.35 6.64 6.77
N GLY A 101 4.34 7.11 7.50
CA GLY A 101 3.79 8.47 7.34
C GLY A 101 4.83 9.56 7.58
N LEU A 102 5.72 9.41 8.57
CA LEU A 102 6.84 10.33 8.82
C LEU A 102 7.84 10.33 7.64
N PHE A 103 8.16 9.15 7.09
CA PHE A 103 8.98 9.07 5.88
C PHE A 103 8.27 9.70 4.68
N GLY A 104 6.94 9.60 4.61
CA GLY A 104 6.12 10.31 3.61
C GLY A 104 6.32 11.82 3.64
N VAL A 105 6.46 12.43 4.83
CA VAL A 105 6.81 13.86 4.95
C VAL A 105 8.18 14.14 4.34
N ALA A 106 9.19 13.30 4.62
CA ALA A 106 10.53 13.45 4.05
C ALA A 106 10.52 13.35 2.52
N PHE A 107 9.77 12.41 1.95
CA PHE A 107 9.61 12.25 0.51
C PHE A 107 8.78 13.36 -0.15
N ALA A 108 7.96 14.06 0.61
CA ALA A 108 7.22 15.23 0.11
C ALA A 108 8.10 16.47 -0.07
N ILE A 109 9.19 16.61 0.69
CA ILE A 109 10.05 17.81 0.63
C ILE A 109 10.60 18.08 -0.78
N PRO A 110 11.17 17.10 -1.50
CA PRO A 110 11.60 17.29 -2.88
C PRO A 110 10.47 17.75 -3.82
N SER A 111 9.24 17.30 -3.60
CA SER A 111 8.09 17.62 -4.47
C SER A 111 7.69 19.11 -4.45
N PHE A 112 8.22 19.88 -3.50
CA PHE A 112 7.97 21.34 -3.46
C PHE A 112 8.80 22.11 -4.47
N ARG A 113 9.91 21.52 -4.95
CA ARG A 113 10.85 22.18 -5.86
C ARG A 113 11.06 21.42 -7.17
N LEU A 114 10.82 20.10 -7.15
CA LEU A 114 11.03 19.21 -8.29
C LEU A 114 9.68 18.75 -8.85
N GLU A 115 9.58 18.66 -10.16
CA GLU A 115 8.39 18.17 -10.85
C GLU A 115 8.76 17.14 -11.92
N GLY A 116 7.78 16.29 -12.29
CA GLY A 116 7.94 15.31 -13.35
C GLY A 116 9.09 14.31 -13.12
N PRO A 117 9.97 14.11 -14.12
CA PRO A 117 11.05 13.12 -14.06
C PRO A 117 12.09 13.38 -12.97
N TYR A 118 12.34 14.65 -12.64
CA TYR A 118 13.31 15.00 -11.58
C TYR A 118 12.83 14.57 -10.20
N LEU A 119 11.53 14.68 -9.94
CA LEU A 119 10.93 14.18 -8.71
C LEU A 119 10.98 12.65 -8.65
N ALA A 120 10.73 11.98 -9.79
CA ALA A 120 10.82 10.52 -9.88
C ALA A 120 12.23 10.04 -9.54
N LEU A 121 13.28 10.67 -10.10
CA LEU A 121 14.68 10.32 -9.81
C LEU A 121 15.05 10.58 -8.34
N ALA A 122 14.63 11.71 -7.77
CA ALA A 122 14.89 12.04 -6.37
C ALA A 122 14.23 11.03 -5.42
N THR A 123 12.97 10.63 -5.71
CA THR A 123 12.26 9.65 -4.89
C THR A 123 12.80 8.23 -5.08
N LEU A 124 13.25 7.87 -6.29
CA LEU A 124 13.93 6.59 -6.55
C LEU A 124 15.22 6.50 -5.72
N GLY A 125 16.07 7.53 -5.79
CA GLY A 125 17.29 7.59 -4.98
C GLY A 125 17.02 7.51 -3.48
N GLY A 126 15.96 8.18 -3.01
CA GLY A 126 15.52 8.09 -1.62
C GLY A 126 15.06 6.69 -1.21
N GLY A 127 14.30 6.00 -2.08
CA GLY A 127 13.88 4.63 -1.84
C GLY A 127 15.04 3.65 -1.78
N GLU A 128 15.99 3.77 -2.72
CA GLU A 128 17.20 2.94 -2.75
C GLU A 128 18.14 3.23 -1.56
N ALA A 129 18.25 4.50 -1.14
CA ALA A 129 19.00 4.86 0.05
C ALA A 129 18.44 4.19 1.31
N ILE A 130 17.11 4.12 1.44
CA ILE A 130 16.47 3.38 2.55
C ILE A 130 16.80 1.89 2.47
N ARG A 131 16.71 1.28 1.28
CA ARG A 131 17.05 -0.14 1.10
C ARG A 131 18.50 -0.42 1.52
N LEU A 132 19.44 0.38 1.05
CA LEU A 132 20.85 0.26 1.40
C LEU A 132 21.11 0.51 2.89
N PHE A 133 20.39 1.45 3.51
CA PHE A 133 20.47 1.70 4.94
C PHE A 133 20.03 0.50 5.76
N ILE A 134 18.95 -0.15 5.35
CA ILE A 134 18.45 -1.39 5.97
C ILE A 134 19.45 -2.53 5.77
N GLU A 135 19.97 -2.70 4.54
CA GLU A 135 20.89 -3.76 4.17
C GLU A 135 22.21 -3.70 4.94
N ASN A 136 22.73 -2.50 5.22
CA ASN A 136 23.99 -2.28 5.93
C ASN A 136 23.83 -2.04 7.43
N GLY A 137 22.60 -1.94 7.94
CA GLY A 137 22.31 -1.67 9.34
C GLY A 137 22.24 -2.94 10.18
N ASP A 138 23.16 -3.15 11.13
CA ASP A 138 23.14 -4.29 12.04
C ASP A 138 21.83 -4.39 12.85
N PHE A 139 21.21 -3.25 13.14
CA PHE A 139 19.92 -3.17 13.83
C PHE A 139 18.79 -3.88 13.07
N PHE A 140 18.89 -3.95 11.75
CA PHE A 140 17.89 -4.58 10.85
C PHE A 140 18.28 -6.02 10.47
N MET A 141 19.23 -6.63 11.16
CA MET A 141 19.81 -7.93 10.83
C MET A 141 20.53 -7.96 9.47
N SER A 142 20.87 -6.77 8.93
CA SER A 142 21.72 -6.59 7.75
C SER A 142 21.26 -7.48 6.56
N THR A 143 22.18 -8.15 5.90
CA THR A 143 21.95 -9.04 4.75
C THR A 143 21.31 -10.39 5.10
N TYR A 144 21.12 -10.72 6.38
CA TYR A 144 20.45 -11.98 6.77
C TYR A 144 18.93 -11.89 6.66
N GLY A 145 18.38 -10.66 6.76
CA GLY A 145 16.94 -10.46 6.86
C GLY A 145 16.36 -10.89 8.20
N ILE A 146 15.05 -10.71 8.39
CA ILE A 146 14.34 -11.12 9.60
C ILE A 146 13.41 -12.30 9.24
N SER A 147 13.59 -13.40 9.94
CA SER A 147 12.80 -14.62 9.77
C SER A 147 11.97 -14.94 11.01
N ASN A 148 11.04 -15.88 10.87
CA ASN A 148 10.17 -16.34 11.93
C ASN A 148 9.28 -15.24 12.55
N ILE A 149 8.90 -14.23 11.75
CA ILE A 149 7.94 -13.23 12.20
C ILE A 149 6.60 -13.93 12.46
N PRO A 150 6.03 -13.78 13.67
CA PRO A 150 4.84 -14.55 14.05
C PRO A 150 3.63 -14.11 13.22
N GLN A 151 2.87 -15.09 12.80
CA GLN A 151 1.58 -14.85 12.19
C GLN A 151 0.58 -14.34 13.25
N PRO A 152 -0.40 -13.54 12.84
CA PRO A 152 -1.37 -13.00 13.76
C PRO A 152 -2.21 -14.10 14.42
N ILE A 153 -2.46 -13.93 15.73
CA ILE A 153 -3.34 -14.79 16.52
C ILE A 153 -4.63 -14.01 16.78
N ILE A 154 -5.78 -14.60 16.41
CA ILE A 154 -7.10 -14.03 16.65
C ILE A 154 -7.91 -15.03 17.48
N PHE A 155 -8.41 -14.60 18.63
CA PHE A 155 -9.18 -15.45 19.57
C PHE A 155 -8.49 -16.80 19.92
N GLY A 156 -7.14 -16.80 20.00
CA GLY A 156 -6.38 -18.01 20.31
C GLY A 156 -6.14 -18.96 19.13
N VAL A 157 -6.64 -18.64 17.95
CA VAL A 157 -6.38 -19.42 16.73
C VAL A 157 -5.21 -18.78 15.97
N PRO A 158 -4.12 -19.53 15.72
CA PRO A 158 -3.01 -19.04 14.90
C PRO A 158 -3.38 -19.08 13.42
N PHE A 159 -3.06 -17.99 12.72
CA PHE A 159 -3.25 -17.85 11.27
C PHE A 159 -1.94 -18.14 10.53
N ASP A 160 -1.38 -19.32 10.76
CA ASP A 160 -0.07 -19.78 10.33
C ASP A 160 -0.03 -20.33 8.90
N THR A 161 -1.17 -20.63 8.32
CA THR A 161 -1.28 -21.10 6.93
C THR A 161 -1.71 -19.97 6.00
N PRO A 162 -1.25 -19.97 4.71
CA PRO A 162 -1.66 -18.97 3.72
C PRO A 162 -3.18 -18.83 3.57
N ASP A 163 -3.92 -19.93 3.68
CA ASP A 163 -5.38 -19.95 3.56
C ASP A 163 -6.04 -19.12 4.67
N LYS A 164 -5.59 -19.33 5.92
CA LYS A 164 -6.10 -18.56 7.06
C LYS A 164 -5.65 -17.10 6.97
N TYR A 165 -4.39 -16.83 6.55
CA TYR A 165 -3.85 -15.49 6.47
C TYR A 165 -4.62 -14.59 5.51
N TYR A 166 -5.15 -15.13 4.42
CA TYR A 166 -6.00 -14.40 3.49
C TYR A 166 -7.19 -13.73 4.18
N TYR A 167 -7.81 -14.39 5.15
CA TYR A 167 -8.95 -13.84 5.91
C TYR A 167 -8.57 -12.65 6.79
N ILE A 168 -7.28 -12.37 6.98
CA ILE A 168 -6.78 -11.17 7.66
C ILE A 168 -6.38 -10.10 6.63
N ALA A 169 -5.66 -10.47 5.59
CA ALA A 169 -5.21 -9.55 4.56
C ALA A 169 -6.38 -8.90 3.81
N MET A 170 -7.43 -9.65 3.52
CA MET A 170 -8.61 -9.19 2.79
C MET A 170 -9.40 -8.07 3.53
N PRO A 171 -9.76 -8.18 4.82
CA PRO A 171 -10.42 -7.08 5.53
C PRO A 171 -9.55 -5.82 5.60
N ILE A 172 -8.23 -5.98 5.82
CA ILE A 172 -7.30 -4.84 5.85
C ILE A 172 -7.30 -4.13 4.49
N MET A 173 -7.25 -4.89 3.39
CA MET A 173 -7.35 -4.36 2.03
C MET A 173 -8.67 -3.59 1.83
N LEU A 174 -9.80 -4.16 2.23
CA LEU A 174 -11.10 -3.50 2.08
C LEU A 174 -11.20 -2.21 2.90
N ILE A 175 -10.67 -2.19 4.12
CA ILE A 175 -10.60 -0.98 4.94
C ILE A 175 -9.72 0.07 4.24
N ALA A 176 -8.57 -0.32 3.69
CA ALA A 176 -7.70 0.57 2.94
C ALA A 176 -8.41 1.16 1.71
N ILE A 177 -9.10 0.34 0.91
CA ILE A 177 -9.88 0.79 -0.24
C ILE A 177 -10.99 1.76 0.20
N TYR A 178 -11.75 1.43 1.25
CA TYR A 178 -12.80 2.29 1.78
C TYR A 178 -12.25 3.65 2.23
N PHE A 179 -11.12 3.65 2.94
CA PHE A 179 -10.45 4.88 3.36
C PHE A 179 -9.98 5.70 2.16
N SER A 180 -9.40 5.07 1.13
CA SER A 180 -9.01 5.73 -0.12
C SER A 180 -10.21 6.40 -0.79
N PHE A 181 -11.34 5.71 -0.95
CA PHE A 181 -12.57 6.29 -1.49
C PHE A 181 -13.10 7.45 -0.65
N SER A 182 -13.07 7.33 0.66
CA SER A 182 -13.53 8.38 1.58
C SER A 182 -12.70 9.66 1.44
N VAL A 183 -11.36 9.51 1.39
CA VAL A 183 -10.44 10.64 1.18
C VAL A 183 -10.70 11.31 -0.16
N LEU A 184 -10.85 10.53 -1.23
CA LEU A 184 -11.01 11.07 -2.58
C LEU A 184 -12.35 11.77 -2.82
N ARG A 185 -13.40 11.37 -2.10
CA ARG A 185 -14.71 12.05 -2.14
C ARG A 185 -14.79 13.29 -1.27
N SER A 186 -13.83 13.48 -0.37
CA SER A 186 -13.76 14.63 0.54
C SER A 186 -13.31 15.92 -0.16
N SER A 187 -13.27 17.03 0.58
CA SER A 187 -12.70 18.30 0.13
C SER A 187 -11.21 18.18 -0.22
N VAL A 188 -10.49 17.29 0.49
CA VAL A 188 -9.07 17.00 0.25
C VAL A 188 -8.86 16.37 -1.12
N GLY A 189 -9.69 15.39 -1.50
CA GLY A 189 -9.61 14.76 -2.82
C GLY A 189 -9.88 15.74 -3.97
N ARG A 190 -10.84 16.64 -3.80
CA ARG A 190 -11.11 17.71 -4.78
C ARG A 190 -9.92 18.66 -4.91
N ALA A 191 -9.27 19.00 -3.79
CA ALA A 191 -8.06 19.82 -3.81
C ALA A 191 -6.88 19.10 -4.49
N PHE A 192 -6.73 17.77 -4.32
CA PHE A 192 -5.73 16.99 -5.05
C PHE A 192 -5.93 17.09 -6.56
N MET A 193 -7.17 16.92 -7.04
CA MET A 193 -7.48 17.04 -8.47
C MET A 193 -7.19 18.43 -9.00
N ALA A 194 -7.54 19.48 -8.28
CA ALA A 194 -7.21 20.85 -8.67
C ALA A 194 -5.69 21.08 -8.75
N VAL A 195 -4.91 20.58 -7.80
CA VAL A 195 -3.44 20.65 -7.81
C VAL A 195 -2.83 19.85 -8.96
N ARG A 196 -3.47 18.73 -9.35
CA ARG A 196 -3.02 17.92 -10.49
C ARG A 196 -3.22 18.61 -11.81
N GLU A 197 -4.35 19.30 -12.01
CA GLU A 197 -4.69 19.95 -13.27
C GLU A 197 -3.83 21.20 -13.51
N ASP A 198 -3.81 22.13 -12.55
CA ASP A 198 -2.94 23.30 -12.60
C ASP A 198 -2.63 23.82 -11.19
N PRO A 199 -1.39 23.66 -10.70
CA PRO A 199 -0.99 24.14 -9.39
C PRO A 199 -1.09 25.67 -9.24
N ILE A 200 -0.93 26.44 -10.33
CA ILE A 200 -0.97 27.89 -10.29
C ILE A 200 -2.41 28.38 -10.11
N SER A 201 -3.33 27.85 -10.88
CA SER A 201 -4.77 28.16 -10.77
C SER A 201 -5.35 27.69 -9.43
N ALA A 202 -4.91 26.53 -8.92
CA ALA A 202 -5.29 26.05 -7.60
C ALA A 202 -4.83 27.02 -6.50
N ALA A 203 -3.59 27.51 -6.57
CA ALA A 203 -3.08 28.50 -5.63
C ALA A 203 -3.85 29.83 -5.70
N ALA A 204 -4.18 30.32 -6.89
CA ALA A 204 -5.00 31.51 -7.10
C ALA A 204 -6.42 31.37 -6.51
N SER A 205 -6.95 30.13 -6.46
CA SER A 205 -8.23 29.79 -5.85
C SER A 205 -8.13 29.56 -4.33
N GLY A 206 -6.99 29.89 -3.69
CA GLY A 206 -6.79 29.79 -2.24
C GLY A 206 -6.40 28.39 -1.73
N ILE A 207 -6.10 27.42 -2.63
CA ILE A 207 -5.65 26.09 -2.23
C ILE A 207 -4.15 26.13 -1.92
N ASN A 208 -3.77 25.69 -0.72
CA ASN A 208 -2.36 25.57 -0.36
C ASN A 208 -1.72 24.34 -1.01
N VAL A 209 -1.10 24.53 -2.18
CA VAL A 209 -0.50 23.48 -3.02
C VAL A 209 0.52 22.64 -2.25
N LYS A 210 1.44 23.27 -1.48
CA LYS A 210 2.46 22.55 -0.71
C LYS A 210 1.86 21.63 0.32
N LYS A 211 0.85 22.12 1.06
CA LYS A 211 0.14 21.30 2.07
C LYS A 211 -0.54 20.09 1.46
N HIS A 212 -1.18 20.25 0.30
CA HIS A 212 -1.88 19.16 -0.37
C HIS A 212 -0.92 18.15 -1.02
N LYS A 213 0.17 18.63 -1.65
CA LYS A 213 1.25 17.72 -2.10
C LYS A 213 1.80 16.89 -0.94
N MET A 214 2.16 17.53 0.18
CA MET A 214 2.64 16.83 1.38
C MET A 214 1.63 15.81 1.90
N LEU A 215 0.37 16.19 2.01
CA LEU A 215 -0.68 15.31 2.51
C LEU A 215 -0.88 14.07 1.60
N ALA A 216 -0.79 14.25 0.27
CA ALA A 216 -0.86 13.14 -0.68
C ALA A 216 0.29 12.15 -0.48
N PHE A 217 1.53 12.64 -0.29
CA PHE A 217 2.69 11.78 0.01
C PHE A 217 2.55 11.04 1.34
N VAL A 218 2.13 11.74 2.40
CA VAL A 218 1.92 11.14 3.72
C VAL A 218 0.87 10.03 3.67
N LEU A 219 -0.28 10.31 3.08
CA LEU A 219 -1.34 9.30 2.93
C LEU A 219 -0.84 8.09 2.14
N SER A 220 -0.22 8.32 0.99
CA SER A 220 0.33 7.24 0.17
C SER A 220 1.39 6.42 0.92
N ALA A 221 2.24 7.08 1.69
CA ALA A 221 3.24 6.43 2.55
C ALA A 221 2.61 5.58 3.66
N MET A 222 1.53 6.06 4.28
CA MET A 222 0.79 5.30 5.29
C MET A 222 0.20 4.00 4.71
N PHE A 223 -0.32 4.03 3.48
CA PHE A 223 -0.77 2.83 2.77
C PHE A 223 0.37 1.87 2.49
N ALA A 224 1.50 2.37 1.96
CA ALA A 224 2.67 1.55 1.67
C ALA A 224 3.24 0.91 2.95
N GLY A 225 3.34 1.69 4.04
CA GLY A 225 3.82 1.16 5.33
C GLY A 225 2.89 0.13 5.95
N GLY A 226 1.58 0.36 5.87
CA GLY A 226 0.58 -0.61 6.32
C GLY A 226 0.64 -1.91 5.52
N ALA A 227 0.75 -1.83 4.19
CA ALA A 227 0.95 -2.98 3.32
C ALA A 227 2.25 -3.73 3.65
N GLY A 228 3.34 -2.99 3.94
CA GLY A 228 4.61 -3.57 4.37
C GLY A 228 4.50 -4.36 5.67
N ALA A 229 3.79 -3.84 6.66
CA ALA A 229 3.56 -4.57 7.91
C ALA A 229 2.75 -5.85 7.68
N VAL A 230 1.72 -5.80 6.84
CA VAL A 230 0.94 -7.00 6.47
C VAL A 230 1.84 -7.99 5.73
N TYR A 231 2.70 -7.54 4.83
CA TYR A 231 3.66 -8.40 4.12
C TYR A 231 4.64 -9.10 5.06
N ALA A 232 5.15 -8.40 6.07
CA ALA A 232 6.10 -8.98 7.03
C ALA A 232 5.53 -10.17 7.80
N HIS A 233 4.22 -10.16 8.08
CA HIS A 233 3.52 -11.24 8.78
C HIS A 233 2.95 -12.31 7.84
N LEU A 234 3.14 -12.20 6.52
CA LEU A 234 2.69 -13.20 5.56
C LEU A 234 3.48 -14.50 5.73
N PRO A 235 2.86 -15.69 5.88
CA PRO A 235 3.58 -16.94 5.95
C PRO A 235 4.50 -17.16 4.74
N PRO A 236 5.81 -17.50 4.95
CA PRO A 236 6.43 -18.02 6.16
C PRO A 236 6.97 -16.97 7.17
N GLY A 237 6.66 -15.68 7.05
CA GLY A 237 7.13 -14.64 7.97
C GLY A 237 8.61 -14.31 7.79
N TYR A 238 9.02 -14.02 6.56
CA TYR A 238 10.40 -13.70 6.18
C TYR A 238 10.46 -12.42 5.36
N ILE A 239 11.32 -11.50 5.78
CA ILE A 239 11.61 -10.26 5.05
C ILE A 239 13.11 -10.13 4.81
N HIS A 240 13.48 -9.70 3.59
CA HIS A 240 14.85 -9.53 3.17
C HIS A 240 15.00 -8.23 2.37
N PRO A 241 16.13 -7.47 2.49
CA PRO A 241 16.31 -6.22 1.74
C PRO A 241 16.15 -6.36 0.22
N ASN A 242 16.51 -7.51 -0.34
CA ASN A 242 16.36 -7.78 -1.78
C ASN A 242 14.91 -7.95 -2.26
N ASN A 243 13.94 -8.04 -1.35
CA ASN A 243 12.52 -8.04 -1.72
C ASN A 243 12.01 -6.62 -2.07
N TYR A 244 12.83 -5.58 -1.85
CA TYR A 244 12.45 -4.18 -2.02
C TYR A 244 13.28 -3.48 -3.08
N THR A 245 13.45 -4.12 -4.23
CA THR A 245 14.25 -3.62 -5.34
C THR A 245 13.46 -2.68 -6.26
N VAL A 246 14.20 -2.03 -7.16
CA VAL A 246 13.60 -1.19 -8.20
C VAL A 246 12.63 -1.97 -9.09
N ILE A 247 12.84 -3.29 -9.27
CA ILE A 247 11.94 -4.16 -10.05
C ILE A 247 10.54 -4.21 -9.42
N GLU A 248 10.46 -4.39 -8.11
CA GLU A 248 9.18 -4.32 -7.39
C GLU A 248 8.50 -2.96 -7.55
N MET A 249 9.28 -1.87 -7.54
CA MET A 249 8.73 -0.54 -7.77
C MET A 249 8.14 -0.39 -9.16
N VAL A 250 8.81 -0.94 -10.19
CA VAL A 250 8.29 -0.95 -11.56
C VAL A 250 6.98 -1.73 -11.63
N THR A 251 6.89 -2.85 -10.92
CA THR A 251 5.68 -3.67 -10.82
C THR A 251 4.52 -2.87 -10.19
N PHE A 252 4.74 -2.22 -9.04
CA PHE A 252 3.71 -1.36 -8.42
C PHE A 252 3.30 -0.19 -9.33
N LEU A 253 4.26 0.41 -10.02
CA LEU A 253 3.98 1.48 -10.96
C LEU A 253 3.16 0.99 -12.16
N ALA A 254 3.52 -0.18 -12.70
CA ALA A 254 2.79 -0.82 -13.79
C ALA A 254 1.34 -1.12 -13.40
N MET A 255 1.10 -1.66 -12.21
CA MET A 255 -0.25 -1.90 -11.69
C MET A 255 -1.12 -0.64 -11.70
N VAL A 256 -0.55 0.50 -11.28
CA VAL A 256 -1.27 1.78 -11.23
C VAL A 256 -1.46 2.39 -12.63
N VAL A 257 -0.46 2.28 -13.51
CA VAL A 257 -0.53 2.85 -14.88
C VAL A 257 -1.48 2.06 -15.76
N PHE A 258 -1.34 0.74 -15.81
CA PHE A 258 -2.21 -0.13 -16.61
C PHE A 258 -3.62 -0.25 -16.02
N GLY A 259 -3.74 -0.18 -14.69
CA GLY A 259 -5.04 -0.13 -14.02
C GLY A 259 -5.80 1.18 -14.22
N GLY A 260 -5.15 2.23 -14.75
CA GLY A 260 -5.74 3.54 -15.03
C GLY A 260 -5.52 4.55 -13.91
N LEU A 261 -4.72 5.56 -14.21
CA LEU A 261 -4.43 6.69 -13.31
C LEU A 261 -5.70 7.45 -12.94
N GLY A 262 -5.98 7.59 -11.66
CA GLY A 262 -7.17 8.29 -11.16
C GLY A 262 -8.44 7.45 -11.10
N HIS A 263 -8.38 6.15 -11.46
CA HIS A 263 -9.47 5.21 -11.30
C HIS A 263 -9.11 4.10 -10.30
N ILE A 264 -9.78 4.05 -9.13
CA ILE A 264 -9.48 3.04 -8.10
C ILE A 264 -9.81 1.64 -8.60
N TRP A 265 -10.94 1.47 -9.29
CA TRP A 265 -11.39 0.17 -9.80
C TRP A 265 -10.44 -0.43 -10.84
N GLY A 266 -9.81 0.41 -11.66
CA GLY A 266 -8.85 -0.07 -12.64
C GLY A 266 -7.59 -0.64 -12.00
N CYS A 267 -7.06 0.02 -10.97
CA CYS A 267 -5.90 -0.48 -10.21
C CYS A 267 -6.18 -1.84 -9.56
N LEU A 268 -7.42 -2.08 -9.10
CA LEU A 268 -7.82 -3.34 -8.48
C LEU A 268 -7.82 -4.52 -9.46
N LEU A 269 -8.16 -4.27 -10.72
CA LEU A 269 -8.25 -5.31 -11.75
C LEU A 269 -6.87 -5.77 -12.25
N TYR A 270 -5.86 -4.90 -12.21
CA TYR A 270 -4.54 -5.21 -12.79
C TYR A 270 -3.50 -5.68 -11.77
N THR A 271 -3.89 -5.89 -10.51
CA THR A 271 -3.01 -6.39 -9.45
C THR A 271 -2.81 -7.91 -9.47
N SER A 272 -3.41 -8.61 -10.45
CA SER A 272 -3.18 -10.06 -10.61
C SER A 272 -1.77 -10.30 -11.16
N PRO A 273 -0.88 -11.02 -10.44
CA PRO A 273 0.41 -11.42 -10.97
C PRO A 273 0.22 -12.28 -12.22
N SER A 274 1.04 -12.02 -13.23
CA SER A 274 1.02 -12.79 -14.45
C SER A 274 1.48 -14.23 -14.17
N PRO A 275 0.83 -15.26 -14.72
CA PRO A 275 1.27 -16.65 -14.60
C PRO A 275 2.59 -16.93 -15.30
N ARG A 276 3.29 -15.89 -15.80
CA ARG A 276 4.62 -15.99 -16.43
C ARG A 276 5.77 -15.73 -15.46
N ASP A 277 5.49 -15.35 -14.22
CA ASP A 277 6.52 -15.03 -13.23
C ASP A 277 6.78 -16.20 -12.26
N SER A 278 6.39 -17.40 -12.67
CA SER A 278 6.66 -18.67 -11.98
C SER A 278 7.76 -19.47 -12.68
#